data_2c7ec22c4fb1210baa5549cc92488062
#
_entry.id   2c7ec22c4fb1210baa5549cc92488062
#
_cell.length_a   1.000
_cell.length_b   1.000
_cell.length_c   1.000
_cell.angle_alpha   90.00
_cell.angle_beta   90.00
_cell.angle_gamma   90.00
#
_symmetry.space_group_name_H-M   'P 1'
#
loop_
_entity.id
_entity.type
_entity.pdbx_description
1 polymer ?
#
loop_
_entity_poly.entity_id
_entity_poly.type
_entity_poly.pdbx_seq_one_letter_code
_entity_poly.pdbx_strand_id
1 'polypeptide(L)'
;MKRDKNNIQKVNVQRAGVRKTGYGLFAASLVMAAGVFAVMTYMQRMALADFEKRDIYVAAAEIPRGTVIDMDNAGDYMIIKSVDAGCIPADALCDPGDIAGLSPLIDISEGTLLTGSMFASAESVTLGMKSPVLAGFKADDLSKAVSGVLRAGDRIDIYTTDPESGEGKLLCSDVYVERGYDASGNVICDATAAVMFNIYLESSQAEGFYEGLKTGSLYVVRRC
;
A
#
# COMPACT_ATOMS: atom_id res chain seq x y z
N MET A 1 -1.62 93.94 67.17
CA MET A 1 -1.30 92.50 67.36
C MET A 1 -2.55 91.72 67.06
N LYS A 2 -2.79 91.29 65.87
CA LYS A 2 -3.88 90.36 65.44
C LYS A 2 -3.31 89.33 64.50
N ARG A 3 -3.36 88.08 64.86
CA ARG A 3 -2.94 86.93 64.05
C ARG A 3 -4.04 86.58 63.05
N ASP A 4 -3.70 86.59 61.76
CA ASP A 4 -4.51 86.04 60.71
C ASP A 4 -4.46 84.50 60.75
N LYS A 5 -5.61 83.92 61.01
CA LYS A 5 -5.90 82.46 60.79
C LYS A 5 -6.80 82.43 59.55
N ASN A 6 -6.31 82.05 58.39
CA ASN A 6 -7.12 81.49 57.33
C ASN A 6 -6.18 81.19 56.13
N ASN A 7 -5.77 79.98 56.02
CA ASN A 7 -5.50 79.36 54.71
C ASN A 7 -5.12 77.84 54.86
N ILE A 8 -6.07 77.03 55.31
CA ILE A 8 -5.92 75.57 55.12
C ILE A 8 -7.31 75.04 54.78
N GLN A 9 -7.72 75.19 53.54
CA GLN A 9 -8.79 74.36 52.94
C GLN A 9 -8.78 74.64 51.44
N LYS A 10 -8.15 73.75 50.71
CA LYS A 10 -8.49 73.38 49.34
C LYS A 10 -7.40 72.55 48.65
N VAL A 11 -7.10 71.38 49.15
CA VAL A 11 -6.40 70.34 48.32
C VAL A 11 -6.90 68.95 48.76
N ASN A 12 -8.10 68.63 48.42
CA ASN A 12 -8.53 67.20 48.59
C ASN A 12 -9.81 66.85 47.84
N VAL A 13 -9.96 67.20 46.57
CA VAL A 13 -11.09 66.70 45.75
C VAL A 13 -10.65 66.52 44.30
N GLN A 14 -9.59 65.80 44.03
CA GLN A 14 -9.33 65.41 42.62
C GLN A 14 -8.61 64.05 42.46
N ARG A 15 -8.72 63.11 43.40
CA ARG A 15 -8.08 61.79 43.25
C ARG A 15 -9.04 60.60 43.16
N ALA A 16 -10.33 60.77 43.15
CA ALA A 16 -11.31 59.66 43.15
C ALA A 16 -11.87 59.26 41.77
N GLY A 17 -11.61 60.05 40.70
CA GLY A 17 -12.22 59.83 39.37
C GLY A 17 -11.40 58.91 38.44
N VAL A 18 -10.08 58.84 38.62
CA VAL A 18 -9.17 58.17 37.65
C VAL A 18 -9.08 56.65 37.85
N ARG A 19 -9.46 56.11 38.98
CA ARG A 19 -9.36 54.65 39.24
C ARG A 19 -10.52 53.83 38.65
N LYS A 20 -11.71 54.37 38.46
CA LYS A 20 -12.87 53.64 37.96
C LYS A 20 -12.89 53.46 36.43
N THR A 21 -12.32 54.36 35.68
CA THR A 21 -12.24 54.30 34.20
C THR A 21 -11.22 53.28 33.71
N GLY A 22 -10.14 53.02 34.46
CA GLY A 22 -9.11 52.04 34.09
C GLY A 22 -9.61 50.58 34.16
N TYR A 23 -10.42 50.25 35.16
CA TYR A 23 -10.95 48.90 35.29
C TYR A 23 -11.99 48.58 34.22
N GLY A 24 -12.78 49.54 33.75
CA GLY A 24 -13.75 49.37 32.67
C GLY A 24 -13.07 49.08 31.31
N LEU A 25 -12.00 49.80 30.99
CA LEU A 25 -11.21 49.57 29.79
C LEU A 25 -10.49 48.20 29.82
N PHE A 26 -9.96 47.82 30.98
CA PHE A 26 -9.31 46.55 31.15
C PHE A 26 -10.30 45.37 31.02
N ALA A 27 -11.46 45.48 31.62
CA ALA A 27 -12.54 44.46 31.47
C ALA A 27 -13.04 44.36 30.03
N ALA A 28 -13.19 45.50 29.32
CA ALA A 28 -13.60 45.50 27.91
C ALA A 28 -12.54 44.84 27.00
N SER A 29 -11.24 45.09 27.24
CA SER A 29 -10.17 44.43 26.48
C SER A 29 -10.09 42.94 26.74
N LEU A 30 -10.36 42.49 27.95
CA LEU A 30 -10.38 41.06 28.29
C LEU A 30 -11.55 40.34 27.60
N VAL A 31 -12.74 40.96 27.55
CA VAL A 31 -13.92 40.40 26.85
C VAL A 31 -13.67 40.33 25.33
N MET A 32 -13.04 41.39 24.75
CA MET A 32 -12.68 41.37 23.34
C MET A 32 -11.64 40.26 23.04
N ALA A 33 -10.61 40.11 23.86
CA ALA A 33 -9.60 39.06 23.69
C ALA A 33 -10.20 37.65 23.80
N ALA A 34 -11.09 37.43 24.76
CA ALA A 34 -11.83 36.18 24.92
C ALA A 34 -12.75 35.91 23.74
N GLY A 35 -13.41 36.94 23.18
CA GLY A 35 -14.24 36.82 21.98
C GLY A 35 -13.42 36.42 20.74
N VAL A 36 -12.30 37.08 20.51
CA VAL A 36 -11.39 36.77 19.40
C VAL A 36 -10.84 35.33 19.55
N PHE A 37 -10.44 34.95 20.76
CA PHE A 37 -9.97 33.59 21.03
C PHE A 37 -11.04 32.54 20.77
N ALA A 38 -12.30 32.79 21.19
CA ALA A 38 -13.42 31.89 20.95
C ALA A 38 -13.72 31.74 19.45
N VAL A 39 -13.69 32.84 18.68
CA VAL A 39 -13.90 32.83 17.23
C VAL A 39 -12.76 32.08 16.53
N MET A 40 -11.49 32.32 16.93
CA MET A 40 -10.33 31.63 16.38
C MET A 40 -10.39 30.11 16.66
N THR A 41 -10.75 29.72 17.89
CA THR A 41 -10.91 28.31 18.27
C THR A 41 -12.07 27.65 17.50
N TYR A 42 -13.17 28.38 17.30
CA TYR A 42 -14.30 27.89 16.50
C TYR A 42 -13.93 27.70 15.03
N MET A 43 -13.23 28.66 14.42
CA MET A 43 -12.72 28.53 13.04
C MET A 43 -11.71 27.41 12.88
N GLN A 44 -10.80 27.23 13.85
CA GLN A 44 -9.88 26.09 13.85
C GLN A 44 -10.61 24.74 13.93
N ARG A 45 -11.65 24.65 14.79
CA ARG A 45 -12.46 23.43 14.88
C ARG A 45 -13.24 23.16 13.59
N MET A 46 -13.77 24.17 12.92
CA MET A 46 -14.42 24.00 11.62
C MET A 46 -13.45 23.56 10.53
N ALA A 47 -12.26 24.18 10.47
CA ALA A 47 -11.25 23.78 9.50
C ALA A 47 -10.72 22.35 9.72
N LEU A 48 -10.73 21.87 10.97
CA LEU A 48 -10.37 20.48 11.29
C LEU A 48 -11.53 19.48 11.12
N ALA A 49 -12.77 19.97 11.15
CA ALA A 49 -13.96 19.12 10.96
C ALA A 49 -14.26 18.82 9.47
N ASP A 50 -13.72 19.63 8.55
CA ASP A 50 -13.88 19.44 7.10
C ASP A 50 -13.01 18.29 6.52
N PHE A 51 -12.15 17.66 7.33
CA PHE A 51 -11.43 16.45 6.92
C PHE A 51 -12.31 15.22 7.14
N GLU A 52 -13.09 14.88 6.12
CA GLU A 52 -13.81 13.61 6.08
C GLU A 52 -12.77 12.48 6.14
N LYS A 53 -12.82 11.67 7.20
CA LYS A 53 -11.96 10.51 7.34
C LYS A 53 -12.69 9.28 6.81
N ARG A 54 -11.97 8.42 6.12
CA ARG A 54 -12.44 7.10 5.69
C ARG A 54 -11.54 6.02 6.23
N ASP A 55 -12.16 4.93 6.58
CA ASP A 55 -11.47 3.72 7.01
C ASP A 55 -11.08 2.93 5.77
N ILE A 56 -9.79 2.61 5.69
CA ILE A 56 -9.19 1.88 4.58
C ILE A 56 -8.24 0.82 5.11
N TYR A 57 -7.95 -0.17 4.30
CA TYR A 57 -6.97 -1.20 4.63
C TYR A 57 -5.55 -0.76 4.26
N VAL A 58 -4.64 -1.04 5.21
CA VAL A 58 -3.21 -0.77 5.10
C VAL A 58 -2.48 -2.06 5.44
N ALA A 59 -1.36 -2.34 4.78
CA ALA A 59 -0.53 -3.49 5.08
C ALA A 59 -0.03 -3.43 6.53
N ALA A 60 -0.38 -4.45 7.33
CA ALA A 60 0.03 -4.61 8.73
C ALA A 60 1.46 -5.15 8.84
N ALA A 61 1.87 -5.91 7.84
CA ALA A 61 3.19 -6.51 7.68
C ALA A 61 3.57 -6.49 6.20
N GLU A 62 4.80 -6.87 5.87
CA GLU A 62 5.20 -7.09 4.49
C GLU A 62 4.37 -8.22 3.87
N ILE A 63 3.81 -7.97 2.67
CA ILE A 63 3.04 -8.96 1.90
C ILE A 63 3.87 -9.32 0.67
N PRO A 64 4.52 -10.48 0.65
CA PRO A 64 5.29 -10.92 -0.49
C PRO A 64 4.40 -11.16 -1.71
N ARG A 65 4.90 -10.84 -2.88
CA ARG A 65 4.27 -11.13 -4.16
C ARG A 65 3.88 -12.62 -4.25
N GLY A 66 2.67 -12.91 -4.72
CA GLY A 66 2.16 -14.26 -4.86
C GLY A 66 1.57 -14.87 -3.57
N THR A 67 1.59 -14.14 -2.44
CA THR A 67 0.86 -14.55 -1.24
C THR A 67 -0.64 -14.50 -1.53
N VAL A 68 -1.35 -15.62 -1.41
CA VAL A 68 -2.81 -15.62 -1.56
C VAL A 68 -3.43 -15.05 -0.28
N ILE A 69 -4.18 -13.97 -0.43
CA ILE A 69 -4.94 -13.38 0.67
C ILE A 69 -6.32 -14.05 0.69
N ASP A 70 -6.68 -14.63 1.82
CA ASP A 70 -8.01 -15.16 2.09
C ASP A 70 -8.59 -14.57 3.37
N MET A 71 -9.83 -14.90 3.68
CA MET A 71 -10.49 -14.35 4.87
C MET A 71 -9.88 -14.84 6.19
N ASP A 72 -9.16 -15.97 6.16
CA ASP A 72 -8.56 -16.55 7.36
C ASP A 72 -7.24 -15.87 7.71
N ASN A 73 -6.44 -15.45 6.69
CA ASN A 73 -5.14 -14.82 6.87
C ASN A 73 -5.14 -13.29 6.69
N ALA A 74 -6.25 -12.70 6.23
CA ALA A 74 -6.36 -11.26 5.99
C ALA A 74 -5.96 -10.42 7.21
N GLY A 75 -6.30 -10.87 8.43
CA GLY A 75 -5.97 -10.18 9.67
C GLY A 75 -4.48 -10.12 9.99
N ASP A 76 -3.66 -11.03 9.47
CA ASP A 76 -2.21 -11.05 9.65
C ASP A 76 -1.52 -10.00 8.76
N TYR A 77 -2.11 -9.73 7.61
CA TYR A 77 -1.53 -8.86 6.59
C TYR A 77 -2.15 -7.47 6.51
N MET A 78 -3.35 -7.26 7.06
CA MET A 78 -4.10 -6.02 6.87
C MET A 78 -4.67 -5.47 8.16
N ILE A 79 -4.58 -4.14 8.32
CA ILE A 79 -5.23 -3.41 9.40
C ILE A 79 -6.02 -2.24 8.84
N ILE A 80 -7.09 -1.86 9.55
CA ILE A 80 -7.88 -0.67 9.21
C ILE A 80 -7.19 0.56 9.79
N LYS A 81 -7.03 1.60 8.95
CA LYS A 81 -6.60 2.93 9.36
C LYS A 81 -7.57 4.00 8.84
N SER A 82 -7.90 4.95 9.72
CA SER A 82 -8.65 6.15 9.35
C SER A 82 -7.73 7.19 8.72
N VAL A 83 -7.92 7.47 7.45
CA VAL A 83 -7.11 8.40 6.64
C VAL A 83 -8.02 9.50 6.08
N ASP A 84 -7.43 10.67 5.83
CA ASP A 84 -8.13 11.79 5.17
C ASP A 84 -8.63 11.37 3.78
N ALA A 85 -9.93 11.56 3.54
CA ALA A 85 -10.56 11.16 2.28
C ALA A 85 -9.92 11.81 1.04
N GLY A 86 -9.34 13.00 1.18
CA GLY A 86 -8.62 13.68 0.12
C GLY A 86 -7.30 13.02 -0.28
N CYS A 87 -6.75 12.15 0.57
CA CYS A 87 -5.49 11.42 0.31
C CYS A 87 -5.73 9.98 -0.15
N ILE A 88 -6.99 9.53 -0.28
CA ILE A 88 -7.33 8.14 -0.59
C ILE A 88 -7.46 7.97 -2.10
N PRO A 89 -6.72 7.04 -2.73
CA PRO A 89 -6.94 6.66 -4.13
C PRO A 89 -8.37 6.15 -4.37
N ALA A 90 -8.86 6.30 -5.57
CA ALA A 90 -10.24 5.90 -5.92
C ALA A 90 -10.48 4.38 -5.79
N ASP A 91 -9.42 3.58 -5.94
CA ASP A 91 -9.41 2.12 -5.85
C ASP A 91 -8.86 1.59 -4.53
N ALA A 92 -8.81 2.45 -3.48
CA ALA A 92 -8.39 2.03 -2.14
C ALA A 92 -9.31 0.93 -1.60
N LEU A 93 -8.68 -0.07 -0.99
CA LEU A 93 -9.39 -1.22 -0.45
C LEU A 93 -10.17 -0.84 0.80
N CYS A 94 -11.50 -1.00 0.71
CA CYS A 94 -12.43 -0.74 1.82
C CYS A 94 -13.03 -2.02 2.40
N ASP A 95 -13.00 -3.13 1.64
CA ASP A 95 -13.49 -4.44 2.06
C ASP A 95 -12.42 -5.50 1.73
N PRO A 96 -11.98 -6.31 2.70
CA PRO A 96 -11.02 -7.39 2.44
C PRO A 96 -11.60 -8.47 1.52
N GLY A 97 -12.93 -8.59 1.43
CA GLY A 97 -13.61 -9.50 0.52
C GLY A 97 -13.31 -9.20 -0.96
N ASP A 98 -12.99 -7.94 -1.30
CA ASP A 98 -12.68 -7.53 -2.68
C ASP A 98 -11.39 -8.16 -3.21
N ILE A 99 -10.49 -8.58 -2.32
CA ILE A 99 -9.22 -9.24 -2.68
C ILE A 99 -9.10 -10.68 -2.19
N ALA A 100 -10.18 -11.24 -1.65
CA ALA A 100 -10.19 -12.64 -1.21
C ALA A 100 -9.90 -13.58 -2.38
N GLY A 101 -8.89 -14.46 -2.22
CA GLY A 101 -8.42 -15.35 -3.28
C GLY A 101 -7.49 -14.68 -4.31
N LEU A 102 -7.18 -13.39 -4.16
CA LEU A 102 -6.22 -12.69 -5.00
C LEU A 102 -4.82 -12.73 -4.42
N SER A 103 -3.83 -12.45 -5.26
CA SER A 103 -2.42 -12.34 -4.87
C SER A 103 -1.85 -10.99 -5.27
N PRO A 104 -0.96 -10.38 -4.46
CA PRO A 104 -0.25 -9.16 -4.86
C PRO A 104 0.60 -9.39 -6.11
N LEU A 105 0.61 -8.41 -7.00
CA LEU A 105 1.45 -8.38 -8.21
C LEU A 105 2.90 -7.98 -7.92
N ILE A 106 3.13 -7.33 -6.78
CA ILE A 106 4.43 -6.83 -6.30
C ILE A 106 4.55 -7.12 -4.81
N ASP A 107 5.79 -7.06 -4.28
CA ASP A 107 5.98 -7.05 -2.84
C ASP A 107 5.44 -5.77 -2.23
N ILE A 108 4.57 -5.88 -1.23
CA ILE A 108 3.92 -4.75 -0.57
C ILE A 108 4.56 -4.58 0.81
N SER A 109 5.17 -3.42 1.04
CA SER A 109 5.80 -3.11 2.33
C SER A 109 4.76 -2.78 3.41
N GLU A 110 5.10 -3.06 4.66
CA GLU A 110 4.32 -2.63 5.83
C GLU A 110 3.97 -1.14 5.77
N GLY A 111 2.77 -0.77 6.14
CA GLY A 111 2.28 0.60 6.15
C GLY A 111 1.76 1.10 4.79
N THR A 112 1.90 0.32 3.72
CA THR A 112 1.38 0.67 2.39
C THR A 112 -0.14 0.66 2.40
N LEU A 113 -0.76 1.69 1.83
CA LEU A 113 -2.20 1.75 1.58
C LEU A 113 -2.54 0.75 0.48
N LEU A 114 -3.48 -0.16 0.75
CA LEU A 114 -3.85 -1.20 -0.19
C LEU A 114 -4.87 -0.70 -1.21
N THR A 115 -4.64 -1.04 -2.48
CA THR A 115 -5.55 -0.75 -3.58
C THR A 115 -5.87 -2.02 -4.35
N GLY A 116 -7.07 -2.09 -4.93
CA GLY A 116 -7.49 -3.26 -5.72
C GLY A 116 -6.55 -3.56 -6.89
N SER A 117 -5.96 -2.53 -7.50
CA SER A 117 -5.02 -2.65 -8.62
C SER A 117 -3.68 -3.33 -8.25
N MET A 118 -3.36 -3.43 -6.96
CA MET A 118 -2.17 -4.17 -6.50
C MET A 118 -2.33 -5.68 -6.54
N PHE A 119 -3.55 -6.17 -6.71
CA PHE A 119 -3.88 -7.60 -6.63
C PHE A 119 -4.44 -8.11 -7.96
N ALA A 120 -4.23 -9.40 -8.23
CA ALA A 120 -4.74 -10.06 -9.41
C ALA A 120 -5.25 -11.47 -9.09
N SER A 121 -6.28 -11.89 -9.81
CA SER A 121 -6.73 -13.29 -9.82
C SER A 121 -6.04 -14.06 -10.95
N ALA A 122 -6.06 -15.39 -10.85
CA ALA A 122 -5.66 -16.27 -11.95
C ALA A 122 -6.43 -15.96 -13.24
N GLU A 123 -7.71 -15.58 -13.13
CA GLU A 123 -8.56 -15.22 -14.27
C GLU A 123 -8.07 -13.94 -14.96
N SER A 124 -7.67 -12.93 -14.20
CA SER A 124 -7.15 -11.68 -14.77
C SER A 124 -5.82 -11.89 -15.50
N VAL A 125 -4.99 -12.82 -15.01
CA VAL A 125 -3.69 -13.17 -15.61
C VAL A 125 -3.84 -13.95 -16.90
N THR A 126 -4.88 -14.80 -16.99
CA THR A 126 -5.19 -15.60 -18.19
C THR A 126 -6.10 -14.87 -19.17
N LEU A 127 -6.46 -13.60 -18.87
CA LEU A 127 -7.30 -12.78 -19.75
C LEU A 127 -6.61 -12.61 -21.11
N GLY A 128 -7.27 -13.06 -22.16
CA GLY A 128 -6.71 -13.07 -23.52
C GLY A 128 -6.20 -14.43 -23.99
N MET A 129 -6.01 -15.39 -23.08
CA MET A 129 -5.76 -16.79 -23.45
C MET A 129 -7.08 -17.46 -23.86
N LYS A 130 -7.05 -18.23 -24.95
CA LYS A 130 -8.24 -18.94 -25.44
C LYS A 130 -8.53 -20.20 -24.66
N SER A 131 -7.48 -20.89 -24.25
CA SER A 131 -7.55 -22.17 -23.54
C SER A 131 -6.38 -22.28 -22.56
N PRO A 132 -6.42 -21.50 -21.45
CA PRO A 132 -5.34 -21.51 -20.49
C PRO A 132 -5.24 -22.85 -19.77
N VAL A 133 -4.02 -23.33 -19.59
CA VAL A 133 -3.69 -24.51 -18.81
C VAL A 133 -2.60 -24.17 -17.81
N LEU A 134 -2.71 -24.72 -16.61
CA LEU A 134 -1.67 -24.63 -15.60
C LEU A 134 -0.69 -25.80 -15.82
N ALA A 135 0.56 -25.47 -16.14
CA ALA A 135 1.62 -26.43 -16.37
C ALA A 135 2.68 -26.31 -15.25
N GLY A 136 3.12 -27.47 -14.75
CA GLY A 136 4.18 -27.52 -13.76
C GLY A 136 5.48 -28.06 -14.35
N PHE A 137 6.63 -27.54 -13.90
CA PHE A 137 7.94 -28.11 -14.24
C PHE A 137 8.90 -28.00 -13.06
N LYS A 138 9.89 -28.89 -13.08
CA LYS A 138 11.02 -28.85 -12.17
C LYS A 138 12.28 -28.48 -12.94
N ALA A 139 13.03 -27.53 -12.42
CA ALA A 139 14.33 -27.16 -12.95
C ALA A 139 15.39 -28.10 -12.37
N ASP A 140 15.90 -29.02 -13.19
CA ASP A 140 17.01 -29.91 -12.81
C ASP A 140 18.33 -29.16 -12.68
N ASP A 141 18.47 -28.08 -13.44
CA ASP A 141 19.57 -27.14 -13.38
C ASP A 141 19.01 -25.72 -13.18
N LEU A 142 19.30 -25.12 -12.04
CA LEU A 142 18.83 -23.77 -11.69
C LEU A 142 19.34 -22.70 -12.68
N SER A 143 20.46 -22.93 -13.35
CA SER A 143 20.98 -21.98 -14.37
C SER A 143 20.01 -21.84 -15.56
N LYS A 144 19.22 -22.90 -15.84
CA LYS A 144 18.20 -22.90 -16.88
C LYS A 144 16.89 -22.21 -16.46
N ALA A 145 16.71 -21.93 -15.18
CA ALA A 145 15.53 -21.30 -14.60
C ALA A 145 15.91 -20.04 -13.80
N VAL A 146 16.75 -19.19 -14.41
CA VAL A 146 17.19 -17.90 -13.83
C VAL A 146 17.70 -18.06 -12.40
N SER A 147 18.51 -19.09 -12.16
CA SER A 147 19.12 -19.40 -10.85
C SER A 147 18.11 -19.55 -9.69
N GLY A 148 16.87 -19.93 -9.99
CA GLY A 148 15.83 -20.16 -8.98
C GLY A 148 15.21 -18.89 -8.37
N VAL A 149 15.46 -17.72 -8.97
CA VAL A 149 14.92 -16.43 -8.46
C VAL A 149 13.53 -16.08 -8.99
N LEU A 150 12.93 -16.94 -9.83
CA LEU A 150 11.59 -16.73 -10.33
C LEU A 150 10.56 -16.79 -9.19
N ARG A 151 9.58 -15.89 -9.22
CA ARG A 151 8.51 -15.78 -8.23
C ARG A 151 7.15 -15.66 -8.92
N ALA A 152 6.10 -15.85 -8.17
CA ALA A 152 4.75 -15.53 -8.60
C ALA A 152 4.68 -14.12 -9.16
N GLY A 153 4.00 -13.94 -10.29
CA GLY A 153 3.91 -12.65 -10.97
C GLY A 153 5.04 -12.34 -11.97
N ASP A 154 6.13 -13.14 -12.00
CA ASP A 154 7.13 -12.97 -13.04
C ASP A 154 6.57 -13.32 -14.42
N ARG A 155 7.06 -12.60 -15.44
CA ARG A 155 6.84 -12.93 -16.85
C ARG A 155 8.12 -13.52 -17.42
N ILE A 156 7.97 -14.64 -18.14
CA ILE A 156 9.11 -15.39 -18.66
C ILE A 156 8.92 -15.70 -20.13
N ASP A 157 10.04 -15.84 -20.83
CA ASP A 157 10.10 -16.44 -22.16
C ASP A 157 10.78 -17.81 -22.03
N ILE A 158 10.22 -18.81 -22.70
CA ILE A 158 10.69 -20.17 -22.68
C ILE A 158 11.28 -20.51 -24.04
N TYR A 159 12.55 -20.91 -24.04
CA TYR A 159 13.28 -21.33 -25.22
C TYR A 159 13.55 -22.82 -25.18
N THR A 160 13.63 -23.42 -26.34
CA THR A 160 14.12 -24.78 -26.51
C THR A 160 15.39 -24.74 -27.39
N THR A 161 16.30 -25.69 -27.16
CA THR A 161 17.48 -25.86 -28.00
C THR A 161 17.22 -26.98 -28.98
N ASP A 162 17.38 -26.71 -30.26
CA ASP A 162 17.34 -27.74 -31.29
C ASP A 162 18.50 -28.74 -31.10
N PRO A 163 18.22 -30.05 -30.93
CA PRO A 163 19.26 -31.02 -30.64
C PRO A 163 20.26 -31.25 -31.79
N GLU A 164 19.90 -30.91 -33.03
CA GLU A 164 20.77 -31.11 -34.19
C GLU A 164 21.65 -29.89 -34.49
N SER A 165 21.03 -28.69 -34.45
CA SER A 165 21.75 -27.43 -34.77
C SER A 165 22.35 -26.74 -33.54
N GLY A 166 21.87 -27.04 -32.34
CA GLY A 166 22.22 -26.32 -31.10
C GLY A 166 21.63 -24.89 -31.01
N GLU A 167 20.80 -24.50 -31.97
CA GLU A 167 20.17 -23.19 -32.01
C GLU A 167 19.02 -23.09 -31.01
N GLY A 168 18.97 -21.95 -30.29
CA GLY A 168 17.87 -21.61 -29.40
C GLY A 168 16.64 -21.12 -30.16
N LYS A 169 15.48 -21.73 -29.94
CA LYS A 169 14.21 -21.32 -30.55
C LYS A 169 13.23 -20.90 -29.43
N LEU A 170 12.59 -19.73 -29.59
CA LEU A 170 11.52 -19.32 -28.72
C LEU A 170 10.33 -20.26 -28.85
N LEU A 171 9.92 -20.87 -27.74
CA LEU A 171 8.80 -21.81 -27.66
C LEU A 171 7.54 -21.10 -27.19
N CYS A 172 7.64 -20.38 -26.06
CA CYS A 172 6.54 -19.64 -25.47
C CYS A 172 7.04 -18.27 -25.04
N SER A 173 6.27 -17.21 -25.30
CA SER A 173 6.61 -15.86 -24.84
C SER A 173 5.56 -15.33 -23.88
N ASP A 174 5.97 -14.42 -23.01
CA ASP A 174 5.13 -13.75 -22.03
C ASP A 174 4.32 -14.68 -21.13
N VAL A 175 4.96 -15.76 -20.71
CA VAL A 175 4.38 -16.77 -19.84
C VAL A 175 4.36 -16.25 -18.41
N TYR A 176 3.23 -16.35 -17.73
CA TYR A 176 3.08 -15.95 -16.34
C TYR A 176 3.47 -17.07 -15.39
N VAL A 177 4.33 -16.77 -14.41
CA VAL A 177 4.67 -17.67 -13.31
C VAL A 177 3.60 -17.55 -12.23
N GLU A 178 2.80 -18.59 -12.05
CA GLU A 178 1.77 -18.62 -11.01
C GLU A 178 2.44 -18.75 -9.63
N ARG A 179 3.41 -19.70 -9.50
CA ARG A 179 4.03 -19.95 -8.22
C ARG A 179 5.36 -20.71 -8.34
N GLY A 180 6.27 -20.40 -7.38
CA GLY A 180 7.51 -21.16 -7.19
C GLY A 180 7.46 -22.01 -5.92
N TYR A 181 8.13 -23.18 -5.93
CA TYR A 181 8.17 -24.11 -4.81
C TYR A 181 9.60 -24.57 -4.56
N ASP A 182 9.87 -24.94 -3.30
CA ASP A 182 11.09 -25.62 -2.91
C ASP A 182 11.09 -27.10 -3.33
N ALA A 183 12.18 -27.82 -3.03
CA ALA A 183 12.30 -29.24 -3.33
C ALA A 183 11.29 -30.12 -2.56
N SER A 184 10.69 -29.61 -1.49
CA SER A 184 9.71 -30.31 -0.65
C SER A 184 8.27 -30.01 -1.05
N GLY A 185 8.06 -29.06 -2.00
CA GLY A 185 6.74 -28.65 -2.45
C GLY A 185 6.13 -27.51 -1.65
N ASN A 186 6.92 -26.85 -0.78
CA ASN A 186 6.43 -25.67 -0.07
C ASN A 186 6.53 -24.44 -0.98
N VAL A 187 5.55 -23.56 -0.89
CA VAL A 187 5.53 -22.30 -1.61
C VAL A 187 6.67 -21.40 -1.12
N ILE A 188 7.40 -20.79 -2.05
CA ILE A 188 8.48 -19.86 -1.73
C ILE A 188 8.01 -18.44 -1.98
N CYS A 189 8.05 -17.63 -0.90
CA CYS A 189 7.79 -16.20 -0.93
C CYS A 189 9.02 -15.36 -0.55
N ASP A 190 10.11 -16.00 -0.11
CA ASP A 190 11.34 -15.37 0.33
C ASP A 190 12.49 -15.47 -0.70
N ALA A 191 13.72 -15.18 -0.31
CA ALA A 191 14.91 -15.25 -1.18
C ALA A 191 15.43 -16.68 -1.44
N THR A 192 14.78 -17.71 -0.88
CA THR A 192 15.16 -19.12 -1.10
C THR A 192 14.99 -19.51 -2.58
N ALA A 193 15.92 -20.28 -3.13
CA ALA A 193 15.84 -20.69 -4.53
C ALA A 193 14.66 -21.64 -4.78
N ALA A 194 13.78 -21.26 -5.72
CA ALA A 194 12.72 -22.12 -6.20
C ALA A 194 13.27 -23.14 -7.20
N VAL A 195 12.79 -24.38 -7.10
CA VAL A 195 13.19 -25.48 -7.98
C VAL A 195 12.05 -26.05 -8.79
N MET A 196 10.82 -25.80 -8.39
CA MET A 196 9.63 -26.19 -9.13
C MET A 196 8.76 -24.94 -9.36
N PHE A 197 8.07 -24.91 -10.50
CA PHE A 197 7.31 -23.74 -10.93
C PHE A 197 6.00 -24.17 -11.57
N ASN A 198 4.94 -23.46 -11.25
CA ASN A 198 3.68 -23.49 -11.97
C ASN A 198 3.59 -22.27 -12.89
N ILE A 199 3.16 -22.47 -14.12
CA ILE A 199 3.04 -21.45 -15.16
C ILE A 199 1.74 -21.59 -15.92
N TYR A 200 1.19 -20.48 -16.42
CA TYR A 200 0.05 -20.51 -17.32
C TYR A 200 0.52 -20.52 -18.78
N LEU A 201 0.04 -21.51 -19.54
CA LEU A 201 0.30 -21.69 -20.97
C LEU A 201 -1.01 -21.73 -21.75
N GLU A 202 -0.96 -21.41 -23.04
CA GLU A 202 -2.00 -21.84 -23.98
C GLU A 202 -1.92 -23.36 -24.17
N SER A 203 -3.07 -24.01 -24.24
CA SER A 203 -3.16 -25.48 -24.44
C SER A 203 -2.39 -25.92 -25.69
N SER A 204 -2.36 -25.11 -26.74
CA SER A 204 -1.61 -25.37 -27.98
C SER A 204 -0.09 -25.39 -27.80
N GLN A 205 0.42 -24.76 -26.74
CA GLN A 205 1.87 -24.69 -26.42
C GLN A 205 2.31 -25.82 -25.49
N ALA A 206 1.35 -26.43 -24.77
CA ALA A 206 1.64 -27.42 -23.73
C ALA A 206 2.38 -28.64 -24.26
N GLU A 207 2.02 -29.14 -25.45
CA GLU A 207 2.66 -30.33 -26.07
C GLU A 207 4.15 -30.04 -26.31
N GLY A 208 4.49 -28.97 -27.01
CA GLY A 208 5.87 -28.58 -27.27
C GLY A 208 6.67 -28.28 -26.02
N PHE A 209 6.00 -27.68 -24.99
CA PHE A 209 6.62 -27.43 -23.70
C PHE A 209 7.02 -28.72 -23.00
N TYR A 210 6.13 -29.71 -22.90
CA TYR A 210 6.46 -30.98 -22.26
C TYR A 210 7.44 -31.84 -23.06
N GLU A 211 7.44 -31.73 -24.40
CA GLU A 211 8.45 -32.36 -25.24
C GLU A 211 9.84 -31.78 -24.97
N GLY A 212 9.95 -30.42 -24.92
CA GLY A 212 11.19 -29.73 -24.55
C GLY A 212 11.66 -30.06 -23.12
N LEU A 213 10.71 -30.20 -22.19
CA LEU A 213 11.02 -30.61 -20.82
C LEU A 213 11.61 -32.04 -20.77
N LYS A 214 11.00 -32.98 -21.50
CA LYS A 214 11.46 -34.38 -21.58
C LYS A 214 12.86 -34.51 -22.16
N THR A 215 13.21 -33.69 -23.14
CA THR A 215 14.54 -33.68 -23.77
C THR A 215 15.58 -32.90 -22.97
N GLY A 216 15.18 -32.19 -21.90
CA GLY A 216 16.06 -31.34 -21.10
C GLY A 216 16.59 -30.11 -21.84
N SER A 217 15.94 -29.73 -22.93
CA SER A 217 16.36 -28.63 -23.82
C SER A 217 15.75 -27.27 -23.48
N LEU A 218 14.97 -27.14 -22.39
CA LEU A 218 14.31 -25.91 -22.03
C LEU A 218 15.24 -24.94 -21.28
N TYR A 219 15.14 -23.67 -21.62
CA TYR A 219 15.75 -22.56 -20.93
C TYR A 219 14.70 -21.46 -20.70
N VAL A 220 14.74 -20.88 -19.53
CA VAL A 220 13.81 -19.85 -19.12
C VAL A 220 14.55 -18.52 -18.97
N VAL A 221 13.99 -17.46 -19.52
CA VAL A 221 14.49 -16.11 -19.40
C VAL A 221 13.41 -15.23 -18.76
N ARG A 222 13.76 -14.49 -17.72
CA ARG A 222 12.83 -13.53 -17.09
C ARG A 222 12.78 -12.24 -17.90
N ARG A 223 11.58 -11.77 -18.16
CA ARG A 223 11.36 -10.43 -18.76
C ARG A 223 11.45 -9.37 -17.67
N CYS A 224 12.08 -8.25 -17.96
CA CYS A 224 12.23 -7.10 -17.06
C CYS A 224 11.29 -5.98 -17.45
#